data_894a6d176c194e9587a06ed06dc9953a
#
_entry.id   894a6d176c194e9587a06ed06dc9953a
#
_cell.length_a   1.000
_cell.length_b   1.000
_cell.length_c   1.000
_cell.angle_alpha   90.00
_cell.angle_beta   90.00
_cell.angle_gamma   90.00
#
_symmetry.space_group_name_H-M   'P 1'
#
loop_
_entity.id
_entity.type
_entity.pdbx_description
1 polymer ?
#
loop_
_entity_poly.entity_id
_entity_poly.type
_entity_poly.pdbx_seq_one_letter_code
_entity_poly.pdbx_strand_id
1 'polypeptide(L)'
;MNADSRLLIDCRNVRKMFPDPAGVPFAAVDAVSFRLSSGEIVGLLGPDGAGKTTLIRLITGLMKPHEGSIFVLNLDSVKKSRAIQSSIGSMPQKFGLYEDLTVRENMELYARMHGVSGQDREKRFRSLLSMTSLERFTGRLAGKLSGGMKQKLGLCCSLISSPPLILLDEPTVGVDPLSRRELWNILGQFSHEEGVGVLVSTSYMDESAYCNRTLIMYQGRLLVDAPPADVIARAEGMCVTVQTPEKINTRQFQSRLSAMPGIINATPQGGTVRIILPPDHPTRQKLEEYHPQPGSPDFSDGFMTLLAEQTDPAPEDVPVPEGKPLPEQAAEGDVVIRVTDLVRRFGNFTAVNHVSFSVRKGQVFGLLGPNGAGKSTTFRMLCGLLPATSGTLN
;
A
#
# COMPACT_ATOMS: atom_id res chain seq x y z
N MET A 1 -16.76 -2.61 23.23
CA MET A 1 -15.48 -3.21 23.64
C MET A 1 -15.81 -4.54 24.30
N ASN A 2 -15.51 -5.67 23.63
CA ASN A 2 -15.72 -6.99 24.20
C ASN A 2 -14.76 -7.18 25.38
N ALA A 3 -15.28 -7.59 26.53
CA ALA A 3 -14.57 -7.69 27.81
C ALA A 3 -13.46 -8.79 27.88
N ASP A 4 -13.21 -9.52 26.78
CA ASP A 4 -12.29 -10.66 26.71
C ASP A 4 -11.19 -10.54 25.64
N SER A 5 -10.87 -9.31 25.18
CA SER A 5 -9.82 -9.14 24.16
C SER A 5 -8.43 -9.37 24.77
N ARG A 6 -7.81 -10.52 24.42
CA ARG A 6 -6.45 -10.86 24.84
C ARG A 6 -5.44 -9.91 24.19
N LEU A 7 -4.55 -9.32 25.00
CA LEU A 7 -3.45 -8.52 24.51
C LEU A 7 -2.41 -9.40 23.78
N LEU A 8 -2.12 -9.05 22.53
CA LEU A 8 -1.21 -9.80 21.66
C LEU A 8 0.13 -9.13 21.48
N ILE A 9 0.15 -7.78 21.36
CA ILE A 9 1.38 -6.98 21.27
C ILE A 9 1.31 -5.87 22.33
N ASP A 10 2.42 -5.66 23.04
CA ASP A 10 2.63 -4.52 23.95
C ASP A 10 4.02 -3.95 23.68
N CYS A 11 4.06 -2.82 22.96
CA CYS A 11 5.27 -2.05 22.66
C CYS A 11 5.35 -0.86 23.63
N ARG A 12 6.51 -0.66 24.27
CA ARG A 12 6.73 0.39 25.27
C ARG A 12 8.02 1.15 25.00
N ASN A 13 7.91 2.40 24.58
CA ASN A 13 9.02 3.35 24.34
C ASN A 13 10.15 2.73 23.50
N VAL A 14 9.78 2.05 22.42
CA VAL A 14 10.70 1.29 21.59
C VAL A 14 11.53 2.24 20.73
N ARG A 15 12.86 2.10 20.81
CA ARG A 15 13.81 2.87 19.98
C ARG A 15 14.77 1.96 19.23
N LYS A 16 15.03 2.29 17.95
CA LYS A 16 16.00 1.61 17.11
C LYS A 16 16.78 2.62 16.27
N MET A 17 18.09 2.64 16.47
CA MET A 17 19.01 3.50 15.73
C MET A 17 19.75 2.70 14.66
N PHE A 18 20.07 3.35 13.55
CA PHE A 18 21.01 2.87 12.53
C PHE A 18 21.96 4.00 12.14
N PRO A 19 23.18 3.69 11.70
CA PRO A 19 24.02 4.69 11.05
C PRO A 19 23.48 5.00 9.65
N ASP A 20 23.53 6.27 9.26
CA ASP A 20 23.34 6.68 7.87
C ASP A 20 24.58 6.34 7.02
N PRO A 21 24.60 6.57 5.69
CA PRO A 21 25.77 6.35 4.85
C PRO A 21 27.01 7.17 5.26
N ALA A 22 26.83 8.27 5.99
CA ALA A 22 27.92 9.10 6.53
C ALA A 22 28.35 8.64 7.94
N GLY A 23 27.71 7.61 8.51
CA GLY A 23 27.97 7.09 9.84
C GLY A 23 27.26 7.83 10.97
N VAL A 24 26.38 8.80 10.65
CA VAL A 24 25.62 9.55 11.65
C VAL A 24 24.42 8.70 12.11
N PRO A 25 24.22 8.51 13.43
CA PRO A 25 23.09 7.74 13.93
C PRO A 25 21.74 8.43 13.63
N PHE A 26 20.79 7.70 13.04
CA PHE A 26 19.40 8.15 12.90
C PHE A 26 18.44 7.14 13.55
N ALA A 27 17.33 7.64 14.06
CA ALA A 27 16.30 6.82 14.68
C ALA A 27 15.33 6.30 13.60
N ALA A 28 15.42 5.01 13.25
CA ALA A 28 14.44 4.36 12.37
C ALA A 28 13.13 4.05 13.10
N VAL A 29 13.17 3.91 14.43
CA VAL A 29 12.03 3.84 15.34
C VAL A 29 12.41 4.67 16.57
N ASP A 30 11.58 5.64 16.94
CA ASP A 30 11.86 6.61 18.02
C ASP A 30 10.69 6.66 19.02
N ALA A 31 10.91 6.10 20.21
CA ALA A 31 9.98 6.09 21.35
C ALA A 31 8.55 5.59 21.02
N VAL A 32 8.43 4.60 20.13
CA VAL A 32 7.13 4.06 19.71
C VAL A 32 6.51 3.21 20.81
N SER A 33 5.24 3.52 21.15
CA SER A 33 4.44 2.77 22.12
C SER A 33 3.05 2.53 21.55
N PHE A 34 2.58 1.27 21.53
CA PHE A 34 1.21 0.91 21.17
C PHE A 34 0.89 -0.50 21.68
N ARG A 35 -0.39 -0.87 21.60
CA ARG A 35 -0.89 -2.21 21.93
C ARG A 35 -1.74 -2.74 20.80
N LEU A 36 -1.84 -4.08 20.67
CA LEU A 36 -2.73 -4.76 19.75
C LEU A 36 -3.38 -5.94 20.45
N SER A 37 -4.68 -6.08 20.27
CA SER A 37 -5.51 -7.11 20.91
C SER A 37 -6.03 -8.14 19.88
N SER A 38 -6.54 -9.27 20.39
CA SER A 38 -7.18 -10.31 19.55
C SER A 38 -8.41 -9.75 18.82
N GLY A 39 -8.63 -10.23 17.57
CA GLY A 39 -9.75 -9.79 16.74
C GLY A 39 -9.66 -8.34 16.25
N GLU A 40 -8.50 -7.72 16.36
CA GLU A 40 -8.25 -6.34 15.89
C GLU A 40 -7.38 -6.35 14.65
N ILE A 41 -7.78 -5.60 13.63
CA ILE A 41 -6.95 -5.28 12.46
C ILE A 41 -6.39 -3.88 12.63
N VAL A 42 -5.08 -3.80 12.81
CA VAL A 42 -4.35 -2.54 12.98
C VAL A 42 -3.51 -2.26 11.73
N GLY A 43 -3.74 -1.13 11.09
CA GLY A 43 -2.95 -0.63 9.98
C GLY A 43 -1.75 0.17 10.49
N LEU A 44 -0.54 -0.21 10.11
CA LEU A 44 0.68 0.55 10.32
C LEU A 44 0.98 1.35 9.05
N LEU A 45 0.50 2.59 8.99
CA LEU A 45 0.55 3.46 7.82
C LEU A 45 1.68 4.47 7.89
N GLY A 46 2.18 4.87 6.73
CA GLY A 46 3.19 5.90 6.61
C GLY A 46 3.99 5.78 5.31
N PRO A 47 4.74 6.80 4.92
CA PRO A 47 5.54 6.80 3.70
C PRO A 47 6.66 5.77 3.76
N ASP A 48 7.32 5.55 2.62
CA ASP A 48 8.54 4.75 2.57
C ASP A 48 9.62 5.37 3.45
N GLY A 49 10.35 4.53 4.18
CA GLY A 49 11.35 5.00 5.14
C GLY A 49 10.80 5.45 6.51
N ALA A 50 9.48 5.42 6.74
CA ALA A 50 8.89 5.81 8.03
C ALA A 50 9.26 4.91 9.22
N GLY A 51 9.87 3.73 8.97
CA GLY A 51 10.27 2.78 10.02
C GLY A 51 9.35 1.57 10.18
N LYS A 52 8.30 1.42 9.36
CA LYS A 52 7.29 0.34 9.43
C LYS A 52 7.91 -1.07 9.46
N THR A 53 8.70 -1.41 8.45
CA THR A 53 9.41 -2.70 8.36
C THR A 53 10.36 -2.93 9.55
N THR A 54 11.04 -1.88 10.02
CA THR A 54 11.91 -1.97 11.19
C THR A 54 11.10 -2.33 12.43
N LEU A 55 9.96 -1.69 12.65
CA LEU A 55 9.08 -1.98 13.78
C LEU A 55 8.55 -3.42 13.72
N ILE A 56 8.11 -3.91 12.55
CA ILE A 56 7.68 -5.31 12.37
C ILE A 56 8.82 -6.28 12.71
N ARG A 57 10.06 -6.02 12.26
CA ARG A 57 11.22 -6.86 12.57
C ARG A 57 11.58 -6.87 14.07
N LEU A 58 11.35 -5.76 14.77
CA LEU A 58 11.51 -5.69 16.23
C LEU A 58 10.43 -6.52 16.94
N ILE A 59 9.18 -6.44 16.49
CA ILE A 59 8.05 -7.21 17.05
C ILE A 59 8.26 -8.70 16.83
N THR A 60 8.70 -9.12 15.63
CA THR A 60 8.99 -10.56 15.34
C THR A 60 10.21 -11.09 16.07
N GLY A 61 10.98 -10.23 16.77
CA GLY A 61 12.23 -10.62 17.42
C GLY A 61 13.37 -10.93 16.44
N LEU A 62 13.24 -10.57 15.15
CA LEU A 62 14.33 -10.64 14.16
C LEU A 62 15.39 -9.56 14.40
N MET A 63 15.04 -8.54 15.16
CA MET A 63 15.89 -7.42 15.51
C MET A 63 15.70 -7.04 16.97
N LYS A 64 16.76 -6.56 17.63
CA LYS A 64 16.72 -6.09 19.02
C LYS A 64 16.55 -4.57 19.07
N PRO A 65 15.65 -4.03 19.89
CA PRO A 65 15.60 -2.60 20.16
C PRO A 65 16.87 -2.13 20.88
N HIS A 66 17.19 -0.85 20.79
CA HIS A 66 18.22 -0.21 21.60
C HIS A 66 17.67 0.20 22.97
N GLU A 67 16.40 0.67 22.98
CA GLU A 67 15.69 1.08 24.18
C GLU A 67 14.25 0.57 24.13
N GLY A 68 13.59 0.54 25.28
CA GLY A 68 12.22 0.07 25.42
C GLY A 68 12.07 -1.44 25.48
N SER A 69 10.83 -1.92 25.41
CA SER A 69 10.51 -3.34 25.48
C SER A 69 9.33 -3.69 24.59
N ILE A 70 9.34 -4.92 24.07
CA ILE A 70 8.27 -5.46 23.24
C ILE A 70 7.88 -6.82 23.78
N PHE A 71 6.61 -6.97 24.08
CA PHE A 71 6.02 -8.25 24.45
C PHE A 71 5.05 -8.69 23.36
N VAL A 72 5.19 -9.93 22.89
CA VAL A 72 4.31 -10.56 21.92
C VAL A 72 3.80 -11.86 22.51
N LEU A 73 2.48 -12.03 22.61
CA LEU A 73 1.84 -13.16 23.28
C LEU A 73 2.36 -13.35 24.73
N ASN A 74 2.63 -12.25 25.43
CA ASN A 74 3.27 -12.20 26.76
C ASN A 74 4.74 -12.69 26.78
N LEU A 75 5.39 -12.88 25.63
CA LEU A 75 6.80 -13.26 25.51
C LEU A 75 7.65 -12.04 25.16
N ASP A 76 8.77 -11.85 25.85
CA ASP A 76 9.76 -10.81 25.56
C ASP A 76 10.42 -11.08 24.19
N SER A 77 10.35 -10.12 23.26
CA SER A 77 10.79 -10.29 21.86
C SER A 77 12.31 -10.52 21.73
N VAL A 78 13.09 -10.09 22.71
CA VAL A 78 14.56 -10.29 22.72
C VAL A 78 14.93 -11.66 23.30
N LYS A 79 14.31 -12.02 24.44
CA LYS A 79 14.66 -13.24 25.18
C LYS A 79 14.00 -14.49 24.58
N LYS A 80 12.85 -14.37 23.96
CA LYS A 80 12.01 -15.48 23.48
C LYS A 80 11.67 -15.37 21.99
N SER A 81 12.56 -14.78 21.19
CA SER A 81 12.33 -14.54 19.76
C SER A 81 11.92 -15.77 18.95
N ARG A 82 12.60 -16.93 19.19
CA ARG A 82 12.25 -18.19 18.50
C ARG A 82 10.84 -18.68 18.85
N ALA A 83 10.44 -18.57 20.12
CA ALA A 83 9.09 -18.96 20.55
C ALA A 83 8.02 -18.04 19.93
N ILE A 84 8.30 -16.75 19.82
CA ILE A 84 7.42 -15.79 19.13
C ILE A 84 7.29 -16.18 17.65
N GLN A 85 8.41 -16.35 16.94
CA GLN A 85 8.41 -16.69 15.51
C GLN A 85 7.68 -18.00 15.19
N SER A 86 7.72 -18.98 16.09
CA SER A 86 6.95 -20.23 15.91
C SER A 86 5.46 -20.10 16.24
N SER A 87 5.05 -19.05 16.95
CA SER A 87 3.67 -18.87 17.44
C SER A 87 2.87 -17.84 16.64
N ILE A 88 3.52 -17.03 15.77
CA ILE A 88 2.87 -16.01 14.96
C ILE A 88 2.92 -16.36 13.48
N GLY A 89 1.98 -15.84 12.70
CA GLY A 89 2.10 -15.76 11.24
C GLY A 89 2.88 -14.52 10.85
N SER A 90 3.81 -14.65 9.92
CA SER A 90 4.56 -13.49 9.43
C SER A 90 4.75 -13.57 7.92
N MET A 91 4.45 -12.48 7.24
CA MET A 91 4.67 -12.32 5.80
C MET A 91 5.54 -11.10 5.57
N PRO A 92 6.82 -11.30 5.20
CA PRO A 92 7.73 -10.20 4.89
C PRO A 92 7.40 -9.57 3.54
N GLN A 93 7.87 -8.36 3.29
CA GLN A 93 7.68 -7.60 2.04
C GLN A 93 8.09 -8.39 0.78
N LYS A 94 9.14 -9.21 0.86
CA LYS A 94 9.45 -10.22 -0.17
C LYS A 94 8.80 -11.54 0.25
N PHE A 95 7.85 -12.01 -0.49
CA PHE A 95 6.88 -13.11 -0.24
C PHE A 95 7.31 -14.28 0.67
N GLY A 96 8.61 -14.48 0.92
CA GLY A 96 9.11 -15.63 1.69
C GLY A 96 8.84 -16.99 1.03
N LEU A 97 8.37 -17.00 -0.22
CA LEU A 97 8.04 -18.22 -0.96
C LEU A 97 9.27 -18.79 -1.67
N TYR A 98 9.31 -20.10 -1.76
CA TYR A 98 10.29 -20.83 -2.57
C TYR A 98 9.74 -20.98 -3.98
N GLU A 99 10.31 -20.25 -4.93
CA GLU A 99 9.80 -20.15 -6.30
C GLU A 99 9.88 -21.46 -7.08
N ASP A 100 10.81 -22.33 -6.73
CA ASP A 100 11.03 -23.65 -7.33
C ASP A 100 10.11 -24.72 -6.74
N LEU A 101 9.37 -24.41 -5.68
CA LEU A 101 8.35 -25.28 -5.11
C LEU A 101 6.97 -24.93 -5.65
N THR A 102 6.11 -25.94 -5.74
CA THR A 102 4.70 -25.77 -6.08
C THR A 102 3.95 -25.05 -4.95
N VAL A 103 2.71 -24.60 -5.22
CA VAL A 103 1.81 -24.06 -4.21
C VAL A 103 1.68 -25.03 -3.03
N ARG A 104 1.42 -26.33 -3.32
CA ARG A 104 1.26 -27.35 -2.28
C ARG A 104 2.55 -27.57 -1.49
N GLU A 105 3.69 -27.68 -2.15
CA GLU A 105 4.99 -27.90 -1.49
C GLU A 105 5.40 -26.71 -0.60
N ASN A 106 5.13 -25.46 -1.02
CA ASN A 106 5.31 -24.30 -0.16
C ASN A 106 4.48 -24.44 1.12
N MET A 107 3.18 -24.73 1.00
CA MET A 107 2.30 -24.91 2.16
C MET A 107 2.76 -26.09 3.05
N GLU A 108 3.22 -27.20 2.47
CA GLU A 108 3.75 -28.35 3.23
C GLU A 108 5.02 -27.99 4.00
N LEU A 109 5.91 -27.21 3.39
CA LEU A 109 7.13 -26.72 4.05
C LEU A 109 6.79 -25.88 5.29
N TYR A 110 5.89 -24.88 5.12
CA TYR A 110 5.47 -24.04 6.24
C TYR A 110 4.72 -24.85 7.32
N ALA A 111 3.87 -25.80 6.93
CA ALA A 111 3.19 -26.69 7.89
C ALA A 111 4.19 -27.49 8.73
N ARG A 112 5.24 -28.05 8.10
CA ARG A 112 6.32 -28.77 8.81
C ARG A 112 7.09 -27.85 9.76
N MET A 113 7.44 -26.64 9.31
CA MET A 113 8.16 -25.65 10.13
C MET A 113 7.38 -25.28 11.40
N HIS A 114 6.05 -25.26 11.32
CA HIS A 114 5.16 -24.93 12.44
C HIS A 114 4.58 -26.17 13.15
N GLY A 115 5.04 -27.40 12.82
CA GLY A 115 4.61 -28.63 13.49
C GLY A 115 3.18 -29.08 13.18
N VAL A 116 2.56 -28.54 12.11
CA VAL A 116 1.21 -28.93 11.68
C VAL A 116 1.27 -30.24 10.89
N SER A 117 0.62 -31.29 11.35
CA SER A 117 0.70 -32.61 10.74
C SER A 117 -0.66 -33.33 10.67
N GLY A 118 -0.69 -34.49 9.97
CA GLY A 118 -1.84 -35.38 9.95
C GLY A 118 -3.09 -34.79 9.25
N GLN A 119 -4.25 -35.17 9.78
CA GLN A 119 -5.56 -34.79 9.21
C GLN A 119 -5.84 -33.28 9.34
N ASP A 120 -5.36 -32.65 10.41
CA ASP A 120 -5.53 -31.20 10.63
C ASP A 120 -4.84 -30.40 9.54
N ARG A 121 -3.66 -30.82 9.08
CA ARG A 121 -2.96 -30.21 7.97
C ARG A 121 -3.80 -30.23 6.68
N GLU A 122 -4.34 -31.39 6.31
CA GLU A 122 -5.13 -31.51 5.07
C GLU A 122 -6.45 -30.73 5.14
N LYS A 123 -7.08 -30.67 6.31
CA LYS A 123 -8.26 -29.85 6.55
C LYS A 123 -7.93 -28.36 6.38
N ARG A 124 -6.81 -27.93 6.98
CA ARG A 124 -6.37 -26.52 6.90
C ARG A 124 -5.97 -26.14 5.48
N PHE A 125 -5.27 -27.02 4.76
CA PHE A 125 -4.91 -26.79 3.35
C PHE A 125 -6.15 -26.57 2.49
N ARG A 126 -7.14 -27.42 2.59
CA ARG A 126 -8.40 -27.28 1.84
C ARG A 126 -9.09 -25.96 2.12
N SER A 127 -9.21 -25.58 3.39
CA SER A 127 -9.83 -24.32 3.80
C SER A 127 -9.08 -23.13 3.21
N LEU A 128 -7.77 -23.03 3.41
CA LEU A 128 -6.95 -21.90 2.93
C LEU A 128 -6.91 -21.79 1.40
N LEU A 129 -6.78 -22.92 0.70
CA LEU A 129 -6.79 -22.97 -0.77
C LEU A 129 -8.14 -22.51 -1.32
N SER A 130 -9.26 -22.95 -0.72
CA SER A 130 -10.60 -22.54 -1.11
C SER A 130 -10.80 -21.03 -0.94
N MET A 131 -10.47 -20.50 0.24
CA MET A 131 -10.61 -19.07 0.54
C MET A 131 -9.78 -18.18 -0.40
N THR A 132 -8.63 -18.67 -0.85
CA THR A 132 -7.73 -17.92 -1.75
C THR A 132 -7.95 -18.22 -3.22
N SER A 133 -8.84 -19.16 -3.57
CA SER A 133 -9.08 -19.65 -4.93
C SER A 133 -7.82 -20.25 -5.60
N LEU A 134 -6.92 -20.85 -4.79
CA LEU A 134 -5.69 -21.47 -5.28
C LEU A 134 -5.80 -22.99 -5.51
N GLU A 135 -6.96 -23.59 -5.30
CA GLU A 135 -7.20 -25.04 -5.40
C GLU A 135 -6.75 -25.63 -6.75
N ARG A 136 -7.04 -24.91 -7.84
CA ARG A 136 -6.69 -25.32 -9.21
C ARG A 136 -5.20 -25.20 -9.54
N PHE A 137 -4.42 -24.56 -8.67
CA PHE A 137 -3.02 -24.22 -8.90
C PHE A 137 -2.05 -24.96 -7.98
N THR A 138 -2.53 -25.92 -7.20
CA THR A 138 -1.73 -26.64 -6.18
C THR A 138 -0.45 -27.26 -6.73
N GLY A 139 -0.45 -27.78 -7.97
CA GLY A 139 0.72 -28.33 -8.65
C GLY A 139 1.56 -27.30 -9.44
N ARG A 140 1.17 -26.02 -9.43
CA ARG A 140 1.91 -24.99 -10.17
C ARG A 140 3.06 -24.45 -9.32
N LEU A 141 4.25 -24.27 -9.94
CA LEU A 141 5.40 -23.65 -9.28
C LEU A 141 5.06 -22.21 -8.83
N ALA A 142 5.47 -21.83 -7.63
CA ALA A 142 5.23 -20.51 -7.08
C ALA A 142 5.86 -19.41 -7.96
N GLY A 143 7.02 -19.66 -8.57
CA GLY A 143 7.64 -18.74 -9.52
C GLY A 143 6.79 -18.40 -10.75
N LYS A 144 5.85 -19.30 -11.12
CA LYS A 144 4.95 -19.12 -12.28
C LYS A 144 3.58 -18.51 -11.90
N LEU A 145 3.38 -18.12 -10.64
CA LEU A 145 2.18 -17.44 -10.17
C LEU A 145 2.23 -15.95 -10.53
N SER A 146 1.07 -15.31 -10.67
CA SER A 146 0.97 -13.84 -10.69
C SER A 146 1.32 -13.24 -9.33
N GLY A 147 1.62 -11.93 -9.27
CA GLY A 147 1.91 -11.24 -8.02
C GLY A 147 0.81 -11.43 -6.96
N GLY A 148 -0.45 -11.21 -7.33
CA GLY A 148 -1.59 -11.42 -6.42
C GLY A 148 -1.75 -12.89 -5.97
N MET A 149 -1.45 -13.87 -6.83
CA MET A 149 -1.47 -15.29 -6.44
C MET A 149 -0.30 -15.62 -5.49
N LYS A 150 0.88 -15.01 -5.68
CA LYS A 150 2.00 -15.16 -4.74
C LYS A 150 1.66 -14.58 -3.37
N GLN A 151 0.99 -13.42 -3.32
CA GLN A 151 0.51 -12.83 -2.07
C GLN A 151 -0.48 -13.74 -1.35
N LYS A 152 -1.48 -14.27 -2.07
CA LYS A 152 -2.43 -15.22 -1.50
C LYS A 152 -1.77 -16.48 -0.96
N LEU A 153 -0.77 -17.02 -1.69
CA LEU A 153 0.01 -18.17 -1.21
C LEU A 153 0.83 -17.83 0.03
N GLY A 154 1.48 -16.65 0.06
CA GLY A 154 2.21 -16.16 1.25
C GLY A 154 1.30 -16.04 2.46
N LEU A 155 0.08 -15.53 2.26
CA LEU A 155 -0.93 -15.47 3.31
C LEU A 155 -1.36 -16.88 3.77
N CYS A 156 -1.61 -17.82 2.84
CA CYS A 156 -1.87 -19.23 3.21
C CYS A 156 -0.77 -19.82 4.09
N CYS A 157 0.50 -19.60 3.68
CA CYS A 157 1.66 -20.08 4.45
C CYS A 157 1.72 -19.45 5.84
N SER A 158 1.41 -18.17 5.98
CA SER A 158 1.41 -17.46 7.27
C SER A 158 0.26 -17.89 8.19
N LEU A 159 -0.84 -18.38 7.62
CA LEU A 159 -2.04 -18.82 8.34
C LEU A 159 -2.08 -20.31 8.65
N ILE A 160 -1.11 -21.08 8.17
CA ILE A 160 -1.15 -22.56 8.20
C ILE A 160 -1.27 -23.14 9.62
N SER A 161 -0.63 -22.50 10.58
CA SER A 161 -0.61 -22.92 11.99
C SER A 161 -1.76 -22.35 12.83
N SER A 162 -2.74 -21.68 12.23
CA SER A 162 -3.80 -20.96 12.95
C SER A 162 -3.24 -20.02 14.04
N PRO A 163 -2.32 -19.11 13.68
CA PRO A 163 -1.67 -18.26 14.66
C PRO A 163 -2.66 -17.26 15.27
N PRO A 164 -2.55 -16.90 16.56
CA PRO A 164 -3.39 -15.87 17.17
C PRO A 164 -3.04 -14.45 16.70
N LEU A 165 -1.87 -14.26 16.08
CA LEU A 165 -1.35 -12.98 15.60
C LEU A 165 -0.70 -13.16 14.23
N ILE A 166 -1.00 -12.25 13.31
CA ILE A 166 -0.38 -12.17 11.97
C ILE A 166 0.25 -10.79 11.78
N LEU A 167 1.48 -10.79 11.27
CA LEU A 167 2.23 -9.58 10.92
C LEU A 167 2.50 -9.59 9.42
N LEU A 168 1.98 -8.60 8.70
CA LEU A 168 2.09 -8.48 7.25
C LEU A 168 2.83 -7.19 6.89
N ASP A 169 3.95 -7.33 6.18
CA ASP A 169 4.76 -6.18 5.76
C ASP A 169 4.52 -5.89 4.28
N GLU A 170 3.72 -4.84 4.01
CA GLU A 170 3.32 -4.38 2.67
C GLU A 170 2.72 -5.50 1.77
N PRO A 171 1.73 -6.27 2.25
CA PRO A 171 1.24 -7.47 1.56
C PRO A 171 0.53 -7.17 0.23
N THR A 172 0.22 -5.92 -0.07
CA THR A 172 -0.57 -5.50 -1.24
C THR A 172 0.24 -4.79 -2.32
N VAL A 173 1.54 -4.56 -2.07
CA VAL A 173 2.42 -3.91 -3.04
C VAL A 173 2.56 -4.73 -4.32
N GLY A 174 2.31 -4.10 -5.47
CA GLY A 174 2.35 -4.74 -6.78
C GLY A 174 1.17 -5.68 -7.09
N VAL A 175 0.13 -5.63 -6.26
CA VAL A 175 -1.11 -6.42 -6.43
C VAL A 175 -2.17 -5.56 -7.12
N ASP A 176 -2.92 -6.16 -8.03
CA ASP A 176 -4.05 -5.50 -8.68
C ASP A 176 -5.21 -5.25 -7.70
N PRO A 177 -6.10 -4.26 -7.99
CA PRO A 177 -7.16 -3.85 -7.05
C PRO A 177 -8.13 -4.99 -6.66
N LEU A 178 -8.40 -5.94 -7.56
CA LEU A 178 -9.29 -7.06 -7.26
C LEU A 178 -8.64 -8.02 -6.26
N SER A 179 -7.41 -8.44 -6.54
CA SER A 179 -6.63 -9.32 -5.65
C SER A 179 -6.36 -8.66 -4.29
N ARG A 180 -6.17 -7.33 -4.26
CA ARG A 180 -6.02 -6.55 -3.02
C ARG A 180 -7.30 -6.64 -2.17
N ARG A 181 -8.46 -6.38 -2.75
CA ARG A 181 -9.75 -6.48 -2.06
C ARG A 181 -10.01 -7.89 -1.52
N GLU A 182 -9.69 -8.93 -2.30
CA GLU A 182 -9.83 -10.33 -1.86
C GLU A 182 -8.93 -10.63 -0.66
N LEU A 183 -7.68 -10.13 -0.65
CA LEU A 183 -6.76 -10.30 0.46
C LEU A 183 -7.31 -9.66 1.75
N TRP A 184 -7.81 -8.43 1.67
CA TRP A 184 -8.43 -7.76 2.81
C TRP A 184 -9.68 -8.47 3.33
N ASN A 185 -10.52 -9.02 2.43
CA ASN A 185 -11.68 -9.82 2.83
C ASN A 185 -11.25 -11.07 3.61
N ILE A 186 -10.19 -11.75 3.19
CA ILE A 186 -9.65 -12.92 3.89
C ILE A 186 -9.15 -12.52 5.28
N LEU A 187 -8.40 -11.43 5.40
CA LEU A 187 -7.91 -10.93 6.69
C LEU A 187 -9.07 -10.57 7.63
N GLY A 188 -10.10 -9.88 7.10
CA GLY A 188 -11.32 -9.55 7.85
C GLY A 188 -12.03 -10.79 8.39
N GLN A 189 -12.15 -11.83 7.57
CA GLN A 189 -12.78 -13.09 7.97
C GLN A 189 -11.99 -13.75 9.12
N PHE A 190 -10.66 -13.88 9.01
CA PHE A 190 -9.83 -14.46 10.08
C PHE A 190 -9.90 -13.67 11.38
N SER A 191 -9.85 -12.35 11.28
CA SER A 191 -9.94 -11.50 12.46
C SER A 191 -11.30 -11.65 13.16
N HIS A 192 -12.39 -11.69 12.38
CA HIS A 192 -13.75 -11.70 12.92
C HIS A 192 -14.19 -13.09 13.43
N GLU A 193 -13.89 -14.16 12.66
CA GLU A 193 -14.36 -15.52 12.96
C GLU A 193 -13.41 -16.28 13.88
N GLU A 194 -12.08 -16.13 13.70
CA GLU A 194 -11.08 -16.86 14.47
C GLU A 194 -10.44 -15.99 15.58
N GLY A 195 -10.81 -14.69 15.69
CA GLY A 195 -10.26 -13.80 16.70
C GLY A 195 -8.78 -13.46 16.49
N VAL A 196 -8.26 -13.64 15.26
CA VAL A 196 -6.85 -13.38 14.95
C VAL A 196 -6.57 -11.88 15.00
N GLY A 197 -5.53 -11.47 15.76
CA GLY A 197 -5.03 -10.11 15.69
C GLY A 197 -4.16 -9.91 14.45
N VAL A 198 -4.31 -8.79 13.76
CA VAL A 198 -3.61 -8.52 12.50
C VAL A 198 -2.92 -7.17 12.56
N LEU A 199 -1.62 -7.12 12.31
CA LEU A 199 -0.87 -5.89 12.06
C LEU A 199 -0.41 -5.89 10.60
N VAL A 200 -0.88 -4.92 9.83
CA VAL A 200 -0.53 -4.76 8.41
C VAL A 200 0.21 -3.46 8.21
N SER A 201 1.46 -3.50 7.71
CA SER A 201 2.09 -2.27 7.23
C SER A 201 1.64 -1.99 5.80
N THR A 202 1.39 -0.73 5.50
CA THR A 202 1.06 -0.27 4.15
C THR A 202 1.44 1.19 3.93
N SER A 203 1.79 1.53 2.68
CA SER A 203 1.92 2.91 2.21
C SER A 203 0.66 3.40 1.48
N TYR A 204 -0.32 2.53 1.27
CA TYR A 204 -1.60 2.86 0.63
C TYR A 204 -2.62 3.35 1.65
N MET A 205 -2.95 4.64 1.61
CA MET A 205 -3.84 5.28 2.59
C MET A 205 -5.29 4.80 2.49
N ASP A 206 -5.75 4.39 1.31
CA ASP A 206 -7.08 3.82 1.06
C ASP A 206 -7.31 2.49 1.81
N GLU A 207 -6.24 1.78 2.17
CA GLU A 207 -6.32 0.53 2.94
C GLU A 207 -6.70 0.74 4.40
N SER A 208 -6.59 1.96 4.92
CA SER A 208 -7.08 2.32 6.26
C SER A 208 -8.56 1.96 6.48
N ALA A 209 -9.37 1.99 5.40
CA ALA A 209 -10.80 1.65 5.45
C ALA A 209 -11.09 0.20 5.90
N TYR A 210 -10.09 -0.70 5.80
CA TYR A 210 -10.20 -2.08 6.26
C TYR A 210 -9.71 -2.29 7.70
N CYS A 211 -9.16 -1.25 8.33
CA CYS A 211 -8.56 -1.33 9.66
C CYS A 211 -9.54 -0.85 10.75
N ASN A 212 -9.54 -1.52 11.89
CA ASN A 212 -10.24 -1.03 13.08
C ASN A 212 -9.56 0.21 13.66
N ARG A 213 -8.22 0.25 13.56
CA ARG A 213 -7.37 1.30 14.11
C ARG A 213 -6.12 1.47 13.24
N THR A 214 -5.59 2.68 13.20
CA THR A 214 -4.42 3.03 12.42
C THR A 214 -3.32 3.61 13.30
N LEU A 215 -2.12 3.14 13.07
CA LEU A 215 -0.86 3.65 13.61
C LEU A 215 -0.16 4.41 12.49
N ILE A 216 -0.12 5.74 12.56
CA ILE A 216 0.52 6.57 11.54
C ILE A 216 1.96 6.84 11.95
N MET A 217 2.91 6.31 11.18
CA MET A 217 4.35 6.52 11.39
C MET A 217 4.91 7.54 10.40
N TYR A 218 5.77 8.42 10.92
CA TYR A 218 6.55 9.36 10.12
C TYR A 218 7.91 9.58 10.77
N GLN A 219 8.99 9.49 10.00
CA GLN A 219 10.38 9.68 10.48
C GLN A 219 10.71 8.90 11.78
N GLY A 220 10.27 7.64 11.85
CA GLY A 220 10.50 6.77 13.01
C GLY A 220 9.54 6.98 14.18
N ARG A 221 8.72 8.00 14.18
CA ARG A 221 7.79 8.33 15.27
C ARG A 221 6.36 7.89 14.95
N LEU A 222 5.62 7.58 15.99
CA LEU A 222 4.18 7.36 15.92
C LEU A 222 3.48 8.70 16.11
N LEU A 223 2.87 9.22 15.04
CA LEU A 223 2.12 10.49 15.08
C LEU A 223 0.72 10.31 15.66
N VAL A 224 0.06 9.21 15.31
CA VAL A 224 -1.32 8.92 15.69
C VAL A 224 -1.50 7.43 15.92
N ASP A 225 -2.31 7.12 16.92
CA ASP A 225 -2.87 5.80 17.23
C ASP A 225 -4.38 6.00 17.42
N ALA A 226 -5.18 5.84 16.35
CA ALA A 226 -6.61 6.16 16.35
C ALA A 226 -7.39 5.36 15.29
N PRO A 227 -8.73 5.25 15.44
CA PRO A 227 -9.61 4.80 14.36
C PRO A 227 -9.45 5.65 13.10
N PRO A 228 -9.63 5.07 11.89
CA PRO A 228 -9.54 5.84 10.63
C PRO A 228 -10.45 7.07 10.59
N ALA A 229 -11.63 7.00 11.18
CA ALA A 229 -12.59 8.11 11.23
C ALA A 229 -12.02 9.35 11.95
N ASP A 230 -11.24 9.15 13.02
CA ASP A 230 -10.64 10.25 13.78
C ASP A 230 -9.52 10.94 12.99
N VAL A 231 -8.84 10.19 12.12
CA VAL A 231 -7.83 10.76 11.19
C VAL A 231 -8.54 11.59 10.12
N ILE A 232 -9.61 11.06 9.52
CA ILE A 232 -10.41 11.76 8.51
C ILE A 232 -10.98 13.07 9.07
N ALA A 233 -11.49 13.04 10.30
CA ALA A 233 -12.09 14.20 10.97
C ALA A 233 -11.13 15.39 11.12
N ARG A 234 -9.79 15.17 11.12
CA ARG A 234 -8.80 16.25 11.18
C ARG A 234 -8.83 17.18 9.97
N ALA A 235 -9.29 16.68 8.82
CA ALA A 235 -9.42 17.48 7.60
C ALA A 235 -10.87 17.99 7.37
N GLU A 236 -11.75 17.88 8.37
CA GLU A 236 -13.13 18.33 8.23
C GLU A 236 -13.20 19.85 8.04
N GLY A 237 -13.98 20.28 7.04
CA GLY A 237 -14.06 21.69 6.63
C GLY A 237 -12.83 22.23 5.87
N MET A 238 -11.74 21.43 5.75
CA MET A 238 -10.51 21.87 5.07
C MET A 238 -10.51 21.60 3.59
N CYS A 239 -11.33 20.67 3.12
CA CYS A 239 -11.32 20.22 1.72
C CYS A 239 -12.24 21.07 0.85
N VAL A 240 -11.68 21.59 -0.25
CA VAL A 240 -12.43 22.28 -1.31
C VAL A 240 -11.99 21.79 -2.68
N THR A 241 -12.90 21.81 -3.64
CA THR A 241 -12.62 21.48 -5.04
C THR A 241 -12.86 22.73 -5.89
N VAL A 242 -11.90 23.10 -6.72
CA VAL A 242 -11.97 24.25 -7.63
C VAL A 242 -11.95 23.81 -9.08
N GLN A 243 -12.66 24.51 -9.95
CA GLN A 243 -12.66 24.24 -11.39
C GLN A 243 -11.35 24.74 -12.01
N THR A 244 -10.79 23.95 -12.91
CA THR A 244 -9.65 24.40 -13.71
C THR A 244 -10.15 25.40 -14.77
N PRO A 245 -9.60 26.62 -14.85
CA PRO A 245 -9.96 27.57 -15.92
C PRO A 245 -9.69 26.99 -17.32
N GLU A 246 -10.58 27.22 -18.28
CA GLU A 246 -10.53 26.63 -19.63
C GLU A 246 -9.20 26.84 -20.38
N LYS A 247 -8.50 27.94 -20.09
CA LYS A 247 -7.24 28.32 -20.78
C LYS A 247 -5.98 27.78 -20.11
N ILE A 248 -6.10 27.03 -19.01
CA ILE A 248 -4.96 26.54 -18.22
C ILE A 248 -5.04 25.03 -18.10
N ASN A 249 -3.89 24.36 -18.28
CA ASN A 249 -3.81 22.92 -18.01
C ASN A 249 -3.96 22.67 -16.51
N THR A 250 -4.74 21.64 -16.13
CA THR A 250 -5.02 21.29 -14.71
C THR A 250 -3.74 21.12 -13.88
N ARG A 251 -2.66 20.60 -14.45
CA ARG A 251 -1.37 20.47 -13.74
C ARG A 251 -0.69 21.82 -13.51
N GLN A 252 -0.73 22.73 -14.47
CA GLN A 252 -0.21 24.08 -14.28
C GLN A 252 -1.02 24.82 -13.22
N PHE A 253 -2.34 24.64 -13.25
CA PHE A 253 -3.23 25.22 -12.26
C PHE A 253 -2.96 24.64 -10.87
N GLN A 254 -2.83 23.31 -10.74
CA GLN A 254 -2.43 22.65 -9.49
C GLN A 254 -1.09 23.21 -8.95
N SER A 255 -0.09 23.35 -9.80
CA SER A 255 1.22 23.88 -9.39
C SER A 255 1.13 25.34 -8.86
N ARG A 256 0.30 26.18 -9.48
CA ARG A 256 0.03 27.56 -8.98
C ARG A 256 -0.66 27.54 -7.62
N LEU A 257 -1.66 26.66 -7.46
CA LEU A 257 -2.38 26.51 -6.20
C LEU A 257 -1.46 26.00 -5.10
N SER A 258 -0.64 24.98 -5.37
CA SER A 258 0.31 24.43 -4.39
C SER A 258 1.34 25.44 -3.89
N ALA A 259 1.61 26.50 -4.67
CA ALA A 259 2.50 27.58 -4.27
C ALA A 259 1.80 28.67 -3.42
N MET A 260 0.48 28.62 -3.26
CA MET A 260 -0.24 29.60 -2.43
C MET A 260 -0.04 29.30 -0.94
N PRO A 261 0.20 30.32 -0.11
CA PRO A 261 0.35 30.13 1.34
C PRO A 261 -0.84 29.43 1.96
N GLY A 262 -0.57 28.52 2.88
CA GLY A 262 -1.58 27.77 3.65
C GLY A 262 -2.21 26.59 2.92
N ILE A 263 -1.96 26.38 1.64
CA ILE A 263 -2.40 25.17 0.94
C ILE A 263 -1.49 24.01 1.36
N ILE A 264 -2.08 23.06 2.07
CA ILE A 264 -1.40 21.87 2.57
C ILE A 264 -1.16 20.87 1.43
N ASN A 265 -2.16 20.69 0.57
CA ASN A 265 -2.07 19.81 -0.60
C ASN A 265 -3.02 20.27 -1.69
N ALA A 266 -2.64 20.01 -2.96
CA ALA A 266 -3.48 20.25 -4.13
C ALA A 266 -3.35 19.05 -5.08
N THR A 267 -4.45 18.38 -5.40
CA THR A 267 -4.49 17.16 -6.20
C THR A 267 -5.43 17.32 -7.40
N PRO A 268 -4.97 17.11 -8.64
CA PRO A 268 -5.82 17.19 -9.82
C PRO A 268 -6.81 16.04 -9.89
N GLN A 269 -8.09 16.34 -10.19
CA GLN A 269 -9.17 15.36 -10.31
C GLN A 269 -10.06 15.70 -11.52
N GLY A 270 -9.84 15.06 -12.67
CA GLY A 270 -10.78 15.11 -13.82
C GLY A 270 -11.18 16.50 -14.29
N GLY A 271 -10.26 17.44 -14.41
CA GLY A 271 -10.55 18.84 -14.82
C GLY A 271 -10.80 19.79 -13.65
N THR A 272 -10.74 19.29 -12.42
CA THR A 272 -10.78 20.08 -11.19
C THR A 272 -9.50 19.89 -10.39
N VAL A 273 -9.27 20.73 -9.37
CA VAL A 273 -8.21 20.52 -8.39
C VAL A 273 -8.83 20.48 -6.99
N ARG A 274 -8.57 19.38 -6.29
CA ARG A 274 -8.90 19.22 -4.87
C ARG A 274 -7.81 19.84 -4.03
N ILE A 275 -8.18 20.65 -3.05
CA ILE A 275 -7.28 21.42 -2.20
C ILE A 275 -7.58 21.10 -0.75
N ILE A 276 -6.53 20.99 0.07
CA ILE A 276 -6.61 20.97 1.54
C ILE A 276 -6.08 22.32 2.04
N LEU A 277 -6.92 23.05 2.74
CA LEU A 277 -6.63 24.39 3.23
C LEU A 277 -7.43 24.67 4.51
N PRO A 278 -6.81 25.21 5.58
CA PRO A 278 -7.54 25.54 6.81
C PRO A 278 -8.74 26.46 6.54
N PRO A 279 -9.86 26.29 7.30
CA PRO A 279 -11.10 27.04 7.04
C PRO A 279 -10.93 28.56 7.11
N ASP A 280 -10.12 29.02 8.06
CA ASP A 280 -9.97 30.45 8.36
C ASP A 280 -8.76 31.09 7.63
N HIS A 281 -8.09 30.34 6.73
CA HIS A 281 -6.91 30.89 6.06
C HIS A 281 -7.27 31.92 4.98
N PRO A 282 -6.56 33.09 4.91
CA PRO A 282 -6.87 34.19 3.97
C PRO A 282 -6.88 33.77 2.51
N THR A 283 -6.12 32.75 2.13
CA THR A 283 -6.08 32.20 0.76
C THR A 283 -7.45 31.73 0.29
N ARG A 284 -8.40 31.37 1.18
CA ARG A 284 -9.77 31.00 0.79
C ARG A 284 -10.48 32.09 0.03
N GLN A 285 -10.28 33.35 0.39
CA GLN A 285 -10.87 34.48 -0.33
C GLN A 285 -10.33 34.58 -1.77
N LYS A 286 -9.06 34.22 -1.98
CA LYS A 286 -8.47 34.19 -3.33
C LYS A 286 -8.99 33.03 -4.19
N LEU A 287 -9.51 31.96 -3.57
CA LEU A 287 -10.09 30.84 -4.28
C LEU A 287 -11.53 31.09 -4.73
N GLU A 288 -12.21 32.13 -4.25
CA GLU A 288 -13.59 32.48 -4.63
C GLU A 288 -13.73 32.70 -6.14
N GLU A 289 -12.70 33.22 -6.80
CA GLU A 289 -12.67 33.40 -8.27
C GLU A 289 -12.80 32.09 -9.05
N TYR A 290 -12.45 30.93 -8.42
CA TYR A 290 -12.50 29.58 -9.02
C TYR A 290 -13.73 28.77 -8.56
N HIS A 291 -14.72 29.45 -7.95
CA HIS A 291 -15.98 28.83 -7.49
C HIS A 291 -15.76 27.57 -6.64
N PRO A 292 -15.11 27.68 -5.47
CA PRO A 292 -14.78 26.54 -4.62
C PRO A 292 -16.04 25.81 -4.15
N GLN A 293 -16.04 24.48 -4.30
CA GLN A 293 -17.08 23.61 -3.80
C GLN A 293 -16.54 22.84 -2.58
N PRO A 294 -17.31 22.75 -1.47
CA PRO A 294 -16.92 21.92 -0.33
C PRO A 294 -16.75 20.46 -0.74
N GLY A 295 -15.67 19.82 -0.25
CA GLY A 295 -15.40 18.41 -0.45
C GLY A 295 -15.42 17.65 0.86
N SER A 296 -15.91 16.41 0.86
CA SER A 296 -15.78 15.52 2.01
C SER A 296 -14.33 15.05 2.14
N PRO A 297 -13.72 15.09 3.33
CA PRO A 297 -12.36 14.61 3.53
C PRO A 297 -12.27 13.09 3.39
N ASP A 298 -11.11 12.60 2.97
CA ASP A 298 -10.73 11.21 3.03
C ASP A 298 -9.54 11.00 3.99
N PHE A 299 -9.08 9.75 4.12
CA PHE A 299 -7.98 9.44 5.03
C PHE A 299 -6.66 10.10 4.60
N SER A 300 -6.43 10.25 3.28
CA SER A 300 -5.23 10.91 2.76
C SER A 300 -5.21 12.38 3.14
N ASP A 301 -6.36 13.03 3.15
CA ASP A 301 -6.49 14.44 3.55
C ASP A 301 -6.12 14.63 5.03
N GLY A 302 -6.66 13.78 5.92
CA GLY A 302 -6.32 13.78 7.33
C GLY A 302 -4.85 13.47 7.59
N PHE A 303 -4.28 12.54 6.84
CA PHE A 303 -2.86 12.23 6.90
C PHE A 303 -1.98 13.41 6.46
N MET A 304 -2.32 14.09 5.36
CA MET A 304 -1.58 15.28 4.91
C MET A 304 -1.68 16.44 5.91
N THR A 305 -2.83 16.62 6.55
CA THR A 305 -3.00 17.60 7.63
C THR A 305 -2.07 17.28 8.81
N LEU A 306 -2.01 16.01 9.23
CA LEU A 306 -1.10 15.57 10.30
C LEU A 306 0.38 15.81 9.95
N LEU A 307 0.78 15.58 8.70
CA LEU A 307 2.15 15.84 8.27
C LEU A 307 2.47 17.33 8.27
N ALA A 308 1.53 18.16 7.84
CA ALA A 308 1.71 19.62 7.83
C ALA A 308 1.90 20.18 9.25
N GLU A 309 1.28 19.57 10.27
CA GLU A 309 1.48 19.92 11.68
C GLU A 309 2.89 19.59 12.20
N GLN A 310 3.61 18.65 11.54
CA GLN A 310 4.95 18.19 11.94
C GLN A 310 6.08 18.85 11.15
N THR A 311 5.76 19.47 10.03
CA THR A 311 6.74 20.16 9.18
C THR A 311 6.62 21.65 9.41
N ASP A 312 7.74 22.33 9.65
CA ASP A 312 7.76 23.78 9.59
C ASP A 312 7.20 24.22 8.22
N PRO A 313 6.39 25.30 8.15
CA PRO A 313 5.90 25.78 6.88
C PRO A 313 7.08 25.95 5.94
N ALA A 314 6.96 25.39 4.72
CA ALA A 314 8.00 25.52 3.71
C ALA A 314 8.38 27.00 3.60
N PRO A 315 9.68 27.34 3.50
CA PRO A 315 10.10 28.73 3.36
C PRO A 315 9.32 29.35 2.20
N GLU A 316 8.77 30.55 2.42
CA GLU A 316 7.91 31.29 1.46
C GLU A 316 8.56 31.52 0.10
N ASP A 317 9.85 31.26 -0.04
CA ASP A 317 10.68 31.47 -1.22
C ASP A 317 11.26 30.18 -1.84
N VAL A 318 10.48 29.13 -2.01
CA VAL A 318 10.87 28.16 -3.03
C VAL A 318 10.45 28.74 -4.38
N PRO A 319 11.39 29.18 -5.25
CA PRO A 319 11.03 29.65 -6.58
C PRO A 319 10.29 28.50 -7.27
N VAL A 320 9.01 28.70 -7.53
CA VAL A 320 8.28 27.81 -8.45
C VAL A 320 9.09 27.86 -9.74
N PRO A 321 9.68 26.75 -10.21
CA PRO A 321 10.36 26.80 -11.51
C PRO A 321 9.32 27.37 -12.47
N GLU A 322 9.60 28.54 -13.07
CA GLU A 322 8.86 29.00 -14.20
C GLU A 322 9.02 27.95 -15.28
N GLY A 323 8.13 26.92 -15.19
CA GLY A 323 8.09 25.88 -16.21
C GLY A 323 7.94 26.61 -17.51
N LYS A 324 8.89 26.44 -18.43
CA LYS A 324 8.66 26.86 -19.83
C LYS A 324 7.23 26.43 -20.14
N PRO A 325 6.37 27.37 -20.62
CA PRO A 325 5.01 27.00 -20.98
C PRO A 325 5.10 25.72 -21.81
N LEU A 326 4.43 24.67 -21.34
CA LEU A 326 4.27 23.50 -22.20
C LEU A 326 3.75 24.07 -23.53
N PRO A 327 4.34 23.68 -24.68
CA PRO A 327 3.89 24.18 -25.95
C PRO A 327 2.36 24.12 -25.97
N GLU A 328 1.74 25.23 -26.28
CA GLU A 328 0.29 25.35 -26.49
C GLU A 328 -0.18 24.09 -27.15
N GLN A 329 -1.28 23.48 -26.63
CA GLN A 329 -1.88 22.21 -27.01
C GLN A 329 -1.36 21.76 -28.37
N ALA A 330 -0.48 20.75 -28.42
CA ALA A 330 0.11 20.27 -29.64
C ALA A 330 -1.03 20.17 -30.66
N ALA A 331 -0.98 20.96 -31.69
CA ALA A 331 -2.00 21.04 -32.70
C ALA A 331 -2.39 19.62 -33.12
N GLU A 332 -3.62 19.39 -33.51
CA GLU A 332 -4.23 18.12 -33.88
C GLU A 332 -3.40 17.30 -34.92
N GLY A 333 -2.14 17.04 -34.71
CA GLY A 333 -1.25 16.52 -35.74
C GLY A 333 -0.35 15.36 -35.33
N ASP A 334 0.34 15.44 -34.21
CA ASP A 334 1.47 14.54 -33.99
C ASP A 334 1.12 13.30 -33.12
N VAL A 335 0.49 12.31 -33.72
CA VAL A 335 0.40 10.96 -33.13
C VAL A 335 1.79 10.35 -33.21
N VAL A 336 2.42 10.12 -32.03
CA VAL A 336 3.75 9.52 -31.92
C VAL A 336 3.71 8.00 -31.72
N ILE A 337 2.57 7.46 -31.30
CA ILE A 337 2.32 6.02 -31.23
C ILE A 337 0.93 5.76 -31.76
N ARG A 338 0.82 4.86 -32.73
CA ARG A 338 -0.45 4.36 -33.22
C ARG A 338 -0.47 2.85 -33.19
N VAL A 339 -1.41 2.31 -32.42
CA VAL A 339 -1.66 0.87 -32.30
C VAL A 339 -3.00 0.57 -32.93
N THR A 340 -3.03 -0.36 -33.86
CA THR A 340 -4.28 -0.75 -34.54
C THR A 340 -4.41 -2.26 -34.54
N ASP A 341 -5.50 -2.73 -33.96
CA ASP A 341 -5.93 -4.14 -33.94
C ASP A 341 -4.85 -5.12 -33.45
N LEU A 342 -4.12 -4.70 -32.40
CA LEU A 342 -2.95 -5.40 -31.91
C LEU A 342 -3.33 -6.72 -31.22
N VAL A 343 -2.75 -7.81 -31.68
CA VAL A 343 -2.94 -9.15 -31.10
C VAL A 343 -1.59 -9.80 -30.79
N ARG A 344 -1.49 -10.43 -29.60
CA ARG A 344 -0.38 -11.31 -29.26
C ARG A 344 -0.88 -12.63 -28.69
N ARG A 345 -0.48 -13.73 -29.34
CA ARG A 345 -0.77 -15.10 -28.93
C ARG A 345 0.51 -15.83 -28.52
N PHE A 346 0.40 -16.68 -27.52
CA PHE A 346 1.43 -17.64 -27.09
C PHE A 346 0.81 -19.03 -27.12
N GLY A 347 1.03 -19.78 -28.20
CA GLY A 347 0.28 -21.00 -28.47
C GLY A 347 -1.22 -20.75 -28.51
N ASN A 348 -1.98 -21.42 -27.65
CA ASN A 348 -3.44 -21.28 -27.54
C ASN A 348 -3.89 -20.11 -26.62
N PHE A 349 -2.94 -19.43 -25.96
CA PHE A 349 -3.24 -18.33 -25.07
C PHE A 349 -3.13 -16.98 -25.77
N THR A 350 -4.19 -16.18 -25.76
CA THR A 350 -4.19 -14.81 -26.28
C THR A 350 -3.91 -13.83 -25.15
N ALA A 351 -2.73 -13.24 -25.13
CA ALA A 351 -2.30 -12.30 -24.11
C ALA A 351 -2.74 -10.85 -24.39
N VAL A 352 -2.83 -10.47 -25.65
CA VAL A 352 -3.36 -9.18 -26.11
C VAL A 352 -4.33 -9.47 -27.24
N ASN A 353 -5.56 -8.92 -27.14
CA ASN A 353 -6.66 -9.26 -28.02
C ASN A 353 -7.30 -7.99 -28.62
N HIS A 354 -7.00 -7.71 -29.90
CA HIS A 354 -7.57 -6.62 -30.70
C HIS A 354 -7.54 -5.25 -30.01
N VAL A 355 -6.37 -4.83 -29.50
CA VAL A 355 -6.20 -3.55 -28.80
C VAL A 355 -5.83 -2.44 -29.79
N SER A 356 -6.55 -1.32 -29.74
CA SER A 356 -6.31 -0.14 -30.57
C SER A 356 -6.30 1.13 -29.72
N PHE A 357 -5.27 1.98 -29.89
CA PHE A 357 -5.18 3.30 -29.27
C PHE A 357 -4.13 4.16 -29.99
N SER A 358 -4.13 5.44 -29.68
CA SER A 358 -3.09 6.36 -30.15
C SER A 358 -2.60 7.25 -29.01
N VAL A 359 -1.31 7.61 -29.05
CA VAL A 359 -0.69 8.56 -28.11
C VAL A 359 -0.12 9.73 -28.89
N ARG A 360 -0.41 10.93 -28.45
CA ARG A 360 0.06 12.18 -29.07
C ARG A 360 1.33 12.66 -28.38
N LYS A 361 2.13 13.45 -29.10
CA LYS A 361 3.33 14.09 -28.56
C LYS A 361 2.98 14.94 -27.32
N GLY A 362 3.74 14.78 -26.24
CA GLY A 362 3.48 15.46 -24.96
C GLY A 362 2.32 14.91 -24.12
N GLN A 363 1.59 13.90 -24.62
CA GLN A 363 0.52 13.25 -23.87
C GLN A 363 1.08 12.24 -22.85
N VAL A 364 0.55 12.24 -21.63
CA VAL A 364 0.73 11.16 -20.67
C VAL A 364 -0.43 10.17 -20.84
N PHE A 365 -0.13 8.98 -21.29
CA PHE A 365 -1.12 7.92 -21.55
C PHE A 365 -0.99 6.80 -20.52
N GLY A 366 -2.08 6.46 -19.83
CA GLY A 366 -2.12 5.39 -18.85
C GLY A 366 -2.69 4.10 -19.41
N LEU A 367 -1.91 3.02 -19.41
CA LEU A 367 -2.38 1.67 -19.74
C LEU A 367 -2.79 0.94 -18.46
N LEU A 368 -4.08 0.90 -18.17
CA LEU A 368 -4.65 0.37 -16.92
C LEU A 368 -5.26 -1.01 -17.14
N GLY A 369 -5.37 -1.78 -16.05
CA GLY A 369 -6.01 -3.10 -16.05
C GLY A 369 -5.45 -4.02 -14.97
N PRO A 370 -6.14 -5.14 -14.67
CA PRO A 370 -5.70 -6.12 -13.68
C PRO A 370 -4.39 -6.83 -14.08
N ASN A 371 -3.79 -7.55 -13.14
CA ASN A 371 -2.65 -8.39 -13.45
C ASN A 371 -3.04 -9.50 -14.43
N GLY A 372 -2.19 -9.75 -15.45
CA GLY A 372 -2.51 -10.68 -16.54
C GLY A 372 -3.32 -10.08 -17.70
N ALA A 373 -3.77 -8.81 -17.63
CA ALA A 373 -4.52 -8.15 -18.73
C ALA A 373 -3.69 -7.83 -20.00
N GLY A 374 -2.43 -8.24 -20.06
CA GLY A 374 -1.60 -8.02 -21.25
C GLY A 374 -0.81 -6.71 -21.28
N LYS A 375 -0.87 -5.86 -20.21
CA LYS A 375 -0.16 -4.56 -20.16
C LYS A 375 1.33 -4.66 -20.49
N SER A 376 2.07 -5.49 -19.76
CA SER A 376 3.51 -5.69 -19.98
C SER A 376 3.83 -6.30 -21.35
N THR A 377 2.93 -7.14 -21.88
CA THR A 377 3.05 -7.70 -23.23
C THR A 377 2.90 -6.61 -24.27
N THR A 378 1.90 -5.74 -24.12
CA THR A 378 1.70 -4.56 -24.98
C THR A 378 2.91 -3.63 -24.93
N PHE A 379 3.41 -3.32 -23.72
CA PHE A 379 4.62 -2.49 -23.56
C PHE A 379 5.84 -3.09 -24.27
N ARG A 380 6.08 -4.40 -24.14
CA ARG A 380 7.19 -5.08 -24.82
C ARG A 380 7.06 -5.03 -26.35
N MET A 381 5.83 -5.10 -26.88
CA MET A 381 5.60 -4.94 -28.31
C MET A 381 5.85 -3.49 -28.76
N LEU A 382 5.41 -2.49 -28.00
CA LEU A 382 5.70 -1.06 -28.27
C LEU A 382 7.20 -0.77 -28.28
N CYS A 383 7.96 -1.39 -27.39
CA CYS A 383 9.43 -1.25 -27.34
C CYS A 383 10.18 -2.10 -28.38
N GLY A 384 9.49 -2.83 -29.25
CA GLY A 384 10.13 -3.73 -30.23
C GLY A 384 10.78 -4.99 -29.63
N LEU A 385 10.59 -5.23 -28.33
CA LEU A 385 11.17 -6.41 -27.62
C LEU A 385 10.38 -7.70 -27.87
N LEU A 386 9.17 -7.60 -28.41
CA LEU A 386 8.29 -8.73 -28.68
C LEU A 386 7.52 -8.45 -29.98
N PRO A 387 7.55 -9.36 -30.97
CA PRO A 387 6.76 -9.17 -32.19
C PRO A 387 5.26 -9.35 -31.92
N ALA A 388 4.41 -8.59 -32.59
CA ALA A 388 2.98 -8.82 -32.62
C ALA A 388 2.64 -10.09 -33.39
N THR A 389 1.52 -10.75 -33.07
CA THR A 389 0.99 -11.85 -33.89
C THR A 389 0.22 -11.29 -35.07
N SER A 390 -0.54 -10.23 -34.88
CA SER A 390 -1.22 -9.44 -35.91
C SER A 390 -1.49 -8.02 -35.41
N GLY A 391 -1.95 -7.14 -36.32
CA GLY A 391 -2.12 -5.72 -36.06
C GLY A 391 -0.88 -4.89 -36.42
N THR A 392 -0.95 -3.58 -36.27
CA THR A 392 0.12 -2.66 -36.62
C THR A 392 0.51 -1.76 -35.44
N LEU A 393 1.81 -1.46 -35.40
CA LEU A 393 2.45 -0.55 -34.44
C LEU A 393 3.28 0.45 -35.24
N ASN A 394 2.94 1.75 -35.15
CA ASN A 394 3.61 2.84 -35.83
C ASN A 394 3.96 3.94 -34.83
#